data_e33dd9db5d2b8a360a5ea142376283d7
#
_entry.id   e33dd9db5d2b8a360a5ea142376283d7
#
_cell.length_a   1.000
_cell.length_b   1.000
_cell.length_c   1.000
_cell.angle_alpha   90.00
_cell.angle_beta   90.00
_cell.angle_gamma   90.00
#
_symmetry.space_group_name_H-M   'P 1'
#
loop_
_entity.id
_entity.type
_entity.pdbx_description
1 polymer ?
#
loop_
_entity_poly.entity_id
_entity_poly.type
_entity_poly.pdbx_seq_one_letter_code
_entity_poly.pdbx_strand_id
1 'polypeptide(L)'
;MPSIQSNLERRLMGFNSPTQKRGLELTLGPVIDGSVSQNLVSGSLQIFGAASPLAKITQNVYSVVDGVLVLTNAATLPALTGFNVGNGKYGVCLFLVDQYGNLTTAYSDGTAAAIGNIVFPVVPTGKACIGFLLVPGALTGNTTALDAVQTIYFNTVGAFNPGIIGTV
;
A
#
# COMPACT_ATOMS: atom_id res chain seq x y z
N MET A 1 7.20 16.75 25.55
CA MET A 1 6.15 16.90 24.53
C MET A 1 4.89 16.21 25.03
N PRO A 2 3.70 16.82 24.93
CA PRO A 2 2.48 16.13 25.28
C PRO A 2 2.30 14.93 24.33
N SER A 3 1.87 13.78 24.87
CA SER A 3 1.64 12.58 24.07
C SER A 3 0.52 12.81 23.06
N ILE A 4 0.49 12.03 21.97
CA ILE A 4 -0.59 12.08 20.97
C ILE A 4 -1.95 11.85 21.62
N GLN A 5 -2.01 11.00 22.65
CA GLN A 5 -3.20 10.78 23.47
C GLN A 5 -3.71 12.05 24.16
N SER A 6 -2.83 12.87 24.73
CA SER A 6 -3.25 14.13 25.37
C SER A 6 -3.80 15.15 24.39
N ASN A 7 -3.33 15.15 23.13
CA ASN A 7 -3.86 15.99 22.08
C ASN A 7 -5.21 15.48 21.57
N LEU A 8 -5.38 14.15 21.51
CA LEU A 8 -6.67 13.52 21.15
C LEU A 8 -7.74 13.85 22.20
N GLU A 9 -7.41 13.71 23.48
CA GLU A 9 -8.33 14.05 24.57
C GLU A 9 -8.78 15.51 24.51
N ARG A 10 -7.89 16.45 24.23
CA ARG A 10 -8.25 17.86 24.04
C ARG A 10 -9.19 18.10 22.87
N ARG A 11 -9.00 17.39 21.75
CA ARG A 11 -9.88 17.49 20.58
C ARG A 11 -11.26 16.87 20.84
N LEU A 12 -11.30 15.81 21.64
CA LEU A 12 -12.53 15.14 22.02
C LEU A 12 -13.40 15.91 23.02
N MET A 13 -12.84 16.93 23.69
CA MET A 13 -13.62 17.79 24.60
C MET A 13 -14.76 18.56 23.92
N GLY A 14 -14.77 18.68 22.59
CA GLY A 14 -15.88 19.27 21.83
C GLY A 14 -17.07 18.35 21.60
N PHE A 15 -16.97 17.05 21.91
CA PHE A 15 -18.07 16.10 21.75
C PHE A 15 -18.92 16.05 23.03
N ASN A 16 -20.22 16.32 22.88
CA ASN A 16 -21.16 16.43 24.02
C ASN A 16 -21.63 15.08 24.57
N SER A 17 -21.37 13.97 23.88
CA SER A 17 -21.82 12.63 24.29
C SER A 17 -20.64 11.72 24.63
N PRO A 18 -20.65 11.07 25.80
CA PRO A 18 -19.65 10.06 26.15
C PRO A 18 -19.57 8.90 25.14
N THR A 19 -20.69 8.53 24.54
CA THR A 19 -20.76 7.47 23.52
C THR A 19 -20.05 7.87 22.22
N GLN A 20 -20.20 9.14 21.81
CA GLN A 20 -19.52 9.66 20.60
C GLN A 20 -18.02 9.74 20.84
N LYS A 21 -17.56 10.19 22.00
CA LYS A 21 -16.15 10.20 22.38
C LYS A 21 -15.55 8.81 22.31
N ARG A 22 -16.22 7.82 22.94
CA ARG A 22 -15.76 6.44 22.98
C ARG A 22 -15.75 5.80 21.58
N GLY A 23 -16.75 6.09 20.75
CA GLY A 23 -16.78 5.62 19.37
C GLY A 23 -15.61 6.16 18.55
N LEU A 24 -15.28 7.44 18.71
CA LEU A 24 -14.16 8.07 18.01
C LEU A 24 -12.81 7.55 18.50
N GLU A 25 -12.64 7.36 19.81
CA GLU A 25 -11.44 6.76 20.41
C GLU A 25 -11.23 5.33 19.92
N LEU A 26 -12.28 4.51 19.83
CA LEU A 26 -12.19 3.15 19.31
C LEU A 26 -11.84 3.09 17.81
N THR A 27 -12.26 4.11 17.05
CA THR A 27 -12.03 4.15 15.60
C THR A 27 -10.69 4.77 15.25
N LEU A 28 -10.29 5.84 15.92
CA LEU A 28 -9.08 6.60 15.61
C LEU A 28 -7.88 6.20 16.48
N GLY A 29 -8.12 5.63 17.67
CA GLY A 29 -7.05 5.25 18.61
C GLY A 29 -5.96 4.41 17.93
N PRO A 30 -6.28 3.28 17.30
CA PRO A 30 -5.27 2.41 16.66
C PRO A 30 -4.49 3.11 15.54
N VAL A 31 -5.13 4.03 14.82
CA VAL A 31 -4.48 4.78 13.72
C VAL A 31 -3.52 5.83 14.28
N ILE A 32 -3.92 6.51 15.37
CA ILE A 32 -3.13 7.58 16.00
C ILE A 32 -2.02 6.99 16.87
N ASP A 33 -2.25 5.84 17.51
CA ASP A 33 -1.26 5.15 18.33
C ASP A 33 -0.19 4.43 17.51
N GLY A 34 -0.26 4.48 16.16
CA GLY A 34 0.71 3.85 15.28
C GLY A 34 0.61 2.32 15.23
N SER A 35 -0.40 1.72 15.85
CA SER A 35 -0.60 0.27 15.82
C SER A 35 -1.01 -0.26 14.45
N VAL A 36 -1.49 0.61 13.55
CA VAL A 36 -1.90 0.26 12.20
C VAL A 36 -1.33 1.27 11.19
N SER A 37 -0.40 0.82 10.38
CA SER A 37 0.05 1.60 9.22
C SER A 37 -0.95 1.41 8.08
N GLN A 38 -1.43 2.53 7.51
CA GLN A 38 -2.45 2.48 6.47
C GLN A 38 -2.36 3.65 5.49
N ASN A 39 -2.88 3.43 4.30
CA ASN A 39 -3.04 4.47 3.29
C ASN A 39 -4.43 5.13 3.43
N LEU A 40 -4.49 6.46 3.41
CA LEU A 40 -5.73 7.23 3.58
C LEU A 40 -6.36 7.64 2.24
N VAL A 41 -5.55 7.79 1.19
CA VAL A 41 -6.00 8.29 -0.12
C VAL A 41 -5.32 7.53 -1.24
N SER A 42 -6.08 7.14 -2.25
CA SER A 42 -5.57 6.48 -3.46
C SER A 42 -4.61 7.37 -4.24
N GLY A 43 -3.48 6.81 -4.67
CA GLY A 43 -2.49 7.49 -5.50
C GLY A 43 -2.75 7.41 -7.01
N SER A 44 -3.84 6.74 -7.43
CA SER A 44 -4.10 6.44 -8.85
C SER A 44 -2.90 5.78 -9.52
N LEU A 45 -2.60 4.55 -9.06
CA LEU A 45 -1.51 3.73 -9.56
C LEU A 45 -1.75 3.33 -11.02
N GLN A 46 -0.77 3.54 -11.88
CA GLN A 46 -0.81 3.17 -13.30
C GLN A 46 0.59 2.96 -13.87
N ILE A 47 0.66 2.49 -15.13
CA ILE A 47 1.92 2.44 -15.88
C ILE A 47 2.51 3.84 -16.04
N PHE A 48 3.84 3.96 -16.01
CA PHE A 48 4.53 5.25 -16.19
C PHE A 48 4.28 5.84 -17.58
N GLY A 49 4.31 5.01 -18.62
CA GLY A 49 4.05 5.38 -20.01
C GLY A 49 3.90 4.10 -20.85
N ALA A 50 3.50 4.22 -22.10
CA ALA A 50 3.40 3.09 -23.01
C ALA A 50 4.74 2.33 -23.12
N ALA A 51 4.67 1.01 -23.13
CA ALA A 51 5.83 0.11 -23.18
C ALA A 51 6.86 0.36 -22.04
N SER A 52 6.43 0.86 -20.89
CA SER A 52 7.30 1.11 -19.73
C SER A 52 7.35 -0.09 -18.78
N PRO A 53 8.52 -0.46 -18.23
CA PRO A 53 8.62 -1.40 -17.13
C PRO A 53 8.35 -0.77 -15.75
N LEU A 54 8.04 0.53 -15.70
CA LEU A 54 7.84 1.29 -14.47
C LEU A 54 6.36 1.62 -14.26
N ALA A 55 5.96 1.68 -12.99
CA ALA A 55 4.69 2.22 -12.56
C ALA A 55 4.86 3.62 -11.96
N LYS A 56 3.77 4.37 -11.84
CA LYS A 56 3.71 5.67 -11.18
C LYS A 56 2.42 5.83 -10.39
N ILE A 57 2.44 6.72 -9.42
CA ILE A 57 1.25 7.34 -8.84
C ILE A 57 1.04 8.71 -9.47
N THR A 58 -0.20 9.04 -9.82
CA THR A 58 -0.52 10.32 -10.49
C THR A 58 -1.14 11.35 -9.56
N GLN A 59 -1.49 10.93 -8.36
CA GLN A 59 -2.04 11.78 -7.30
C GLN A 59 -1.20 11.63 -6.03
N ASN A 60 -1.21 12.66 -5.20
CA ASN A 60 -0.57 12.62 -3.90
C ASN A 60 -1.26 11.59 -2.99
N VAL A 61 -0.47 10.83 -2.28
CA VAL A 61 -0.92 9.82 -1.33
C VAL A 61 -0.67 10.32 0.09
N TYR A 62 -1.66 10.20 0.94
CA TYR A 62 -1.53 10.42 2.37
C TYR A 62 -1.61 9.08 3.09
N SER A 63 -0.60 8.77 3.87
CA SER A 63 -0.50 7.54 4.65
C SER A 63 -0.25 7.85 6.11
N VAL A 64 -0.72 7.00 7.02
CA VAL A 64 -0.27 6.99 8.41
C VAL A 64 0.66 5.80 8.56
N VAL A 65 1.88 6.05 9.01
CA VAL A 65 2.90 5.03 9.24
C VAL A 65 3.43 5.19 10.65
N ASP A 66 3.22 4.21 11.50
CA ASP A 66 3.57 4.26 12.93
C ASP A 66 3.11 5.56 13.62
N GLY A 67 1.87 5.98 13.35
CA GLY A 67 1.29 7.21 13.90
C GLY A 67 1.78 8.51 13.26
N VAL A 68 2.66 8.45 12.26
CA VAL A 68 3.15 9.63 11.53
C VAL A 68 2.36 9.80 10.23
N LEU A 69 1.80 10.98 10.00
CA LEU A 69 1.18 11.32 8.72
C LEU A 69 2.27 11.62 7.68
N VAL A 70 2.29 10.82 6.62
CA VAL A 70 3.26 10.91 5.52
C VAL A 70 2.55 11.36 4.26
N LEU A 71 3.09 12.38 3.60
CA LEU A 71 2.70 12.80 2.25
C LEU A 71 3.70 12.23 1.24
N THR A 72 3.21 11.42 0.32
CA THR A 72 3.95 10.98 -0.86
C THR A 72 3.41 11.71 -2.09
N ASN A 73 4.23 12.54 -2.70
CA ASN A 73 3.84 13.27 -3.91
C ASN A 73 3.70 12.31 -5.11
N ALA A 74 2.89 12.70 -6.09
CA ALA A 74 2.81 12.01 -7.37
C ALA A 74 4.22 11.82 -7.96
N ALA A 75 4.59 10.56 -8.22
CA ALA A 75 5.97 10.19 -8.59
C ALA A 75 6.02 8.87 -9.35
N THR A 76 7.15 8.65 -10.01
CA THR A 76 7.53 7.32 -10.51
C THR A 76 7.88 6.43 -9.32
N LEU A 77 7.35 5.22 -9.33
CA LEU A 77 7.59 4.23 -8.28
C LEU A 77 8.92 3.50 -8.49
N PRO A 78 9.47 2.87 -7.45
CA PRO A 78 10.71 2.11 -7.57
C PRO A 78 10.62 1.05 -8.66
N ALA A 79 11.73 0.83 -9.36
CA ALA A 79 11.84 -0.20 -10.38
C ALA A 79 11.65 -1.61 -9.78
N LEU A 80 11.10 -2.52 -10.57
CA LEU A 80 10.79 -3.90 -10.17
C LEU A 80 12.04 -4.81 -10.23
N THR A 81 13.20 -4.28 -9.87
CA THR A 81 14.49 -4.99 -9.95
C THR A 81 14.44 -6.28 -9.11
N GLY A 82 14.68 -7.41 -9.76
CA GLY A 82 14.66 -8.73 -9.10
C GLY A 82 13.27 -9.37 -9.00
N PHE A 83 12.20 -8.68 -9.36
CA PHE A 83 10.88 -9.28 -9.45
C PHE A 83 10.71 -10.00 -10.79
N ASN A 84 10.58 -11.32 -10.76
CA ASN A 84 10.41 -12.13 -11.95
C ASN A 84 9.17 -13.02 -11.81
N VAL A 85 8.35 -13.06 -12.86
CA VAL A 85 7.18 -13.95 -12.93
C VAL A 85 7.37 -14.89 -14.12
N GLY A 86 7.24 -16.18 -13.86
CA GLY A 86 7.41 -17.21 -14.88
C GLY A 86 6.29 -17.17 -15.93
N ASN A 87 6.57 -17.76 -17.11
CA ASN A 87 5.55 -17.92 -18.14
C ASN A 87 4.36 -18.74 -17.63
N GLY A 88 3.13 -18.26 -17.83
CA GLY A 88 1.91 -18.89 -17.32
C GLY A 88 1.80 -18.91 -15.79
N LYS A 89 2.55 -18.05 -15.12
CA LYS A 89 2.51 -17.87 -13.66
C LYS A 89 1.96 -16.50 -13.30
N TYR A 90 1.72 -16.31 -12.01
CA TYR A 90 1.21 -15.06 -11.45
C TYR A 90 2.12 -14.59 -10.33
N GLY A 91 2.25 -13.28 -10.22
CA GLY A 91 3.02 -12.66 -9.15
C GLY A 91 2.40 -11.34 -8.71
N VAL A 92 2.78 -10.89 -7.52
CA VAL A 92 2.35 -9.62 -6.94
C VAL A 92 3.55 -8.81 -6.50
N CYS A 93 3.52 -7.51 -6.80
CA CYS A 93 4.46 -6.52 -6.28
C CYS A 93 3.69 -5.47 -5.47
N LEU A 94 4.02 -5.29 -4.20
CA LEU A 94 3.51 -4.23 -3.34
C LEU A 94 4.42 -3.01 -3.44
N PHE A 95 3.84 -1.81 -3.47
CA PHE A 95 4.55 -0.55 -3.27
C PHE A 95 4.29 -0.05 -1.86
N LEU A 96 5.37 0.20 -1.13
CA LEU A 96 5.36 0.51 0.29
C LEU A 96 6.00 1.86 0.54
N VAL A 97 5.49 2.59 1.52
CA VAL A 97 6.07 3.85 2.02
C VAL A 97 6.40 3.72 3.50
N ASP A 98 7.53 4.26 3.93
CA ASP A 98 7.92 4.37 5.33
C ASP A 98 7.56 5.73 5.95
N GLN A 99 7.80 5.90 7.25
CA GLN A 99 7.52 7.14 7.98
C GLN A 99 8.30 8.37 7.49
N TYR A 100 9.34 8.18 6.68
CA TYR A 100 10.16 9.25 6.09
C TYR A 100 9.76 9.58 4.65
N GLY A 101 8.76 8.84 4.09
CA GLY A 101 8.31 9.00 2.70
C GLY A 101 9.14 8.21 1.69
N ASN A 102 10.06 7.35 2.12
CA ASN A 102 10.83 6.51 1.20
C ASN A 102 9.96 5.41 0.63
N LEU A 103 10.02 5.27 -0.70
CA LEU A 103 9.30 4.24 -1.43
C LEU A 103 10.14 2.99 -1.59
N THR A 104 9.55 1.83 -1.33
CA THR A 104 10.17 0.51 -1.49
C THR A 104 9.17 -0.46 -2.10
N THR A 105 9.64 -1.63 -2.51
CA THR A 105 8.83 -2.71 -3.06
C THR A 105 8.97 -3.99 -2.24
N ALA A 106 7.93 -4.82 -2.27
CA ALA A 106 7.97 -6.20 -1.77
C ALA A 106 7.29 -7.11 -2.80
N TYR A 107 7.83 -8.29 -3.05
CA TYR A 107 7.37 -9.19 -4.11
C TYR A 107 6.95 -10.55 -3.58
N SER A 108 5.99 -11.17 -4.28
CA SER A 108 5.82 -12.62 -4.23
C SER A 108 6.95 -13.31 -5.04
N ASP A 109 7.04 -14.63 -4.92
CA ASP A 109 8.03 -15.43 -5.65
C ASP A 109 7.79 -15.54 -7.17
N GLY A 110 6.61 -15.07 -7.66
CA GLY A 110 6.26 -15.09 -9.09
C GLY A 110 6.03 -16.50 -9.66
N THR A 111 5.76 -17.51 -8.84
CA THR A 111 5.63 -18.91 -9.25
C THR A 111 4.21 -19.46 -9.14
N ALA A 112 3.23 -18.69 -8.66
CA ALA A 112 1.87 -19.11 -8.46
C ALA A 112 1.23 -19.59 -9.78
N ALA A 113 0.62 -20.78 -9.78
CA ALA A 113 -0.03 -21.35 -10.96
C ALA A 113 -1.42 -20.77 -11.23
N ALA A 114 -2.02 -20.11 -10.24
CA ALA A 114 -3.31 -19.43 -10.34
C ALA A 114 -3.31 -18.21 -9.42
N ILE A 115 -4.19 -17.25 -9.68
CA ILE A 115 -4.30 -16.02 -8.88
C ILE A 115 -4.59 -16.34 -7.40
N GLY A 116 -5.49 -17.30 -7.12
CA GLY A 116 -5.82 -17.70 -5.76
C GLY A 116 -4.68 -18.41 -5.00
N ASN A 117 -3.60 -18.76 -5.67
CA ASN A 117 -2.42 -19.41 -5.07
C ASN A 117 -1.27 -18.42 -4.81
N ILE A 118 -1.48 -17.14 -5.07
CA ILE A 118 -0.46 -16.12 -4.83
C ILE A 118 -0.30 -15.91 -3.31
N VAL A 119 0.91 -16.08 -2.84
CA VAL A 119 1.27 -15.70 -1.48
C VAL A 119 1.70 -14.24 -1.50
N PHE A 120 0.88 -13.37 -0.92
CA PHE A 120 1.21 -11.96 -0.81
C PHE A 120 2.40 -11.75 0.13
N PRO A 121 3.33 -10.85 -0.23
CA PRO A 121 4.40 -10.49 0.68
C PRO A 121 3.84 -9.77 1.91
N VAL A 122 4.44 -10.03 3.05
CA VAL A 122 4.08 -9.35 4.30
C VAL A 122 4.53 -7.90 4.22
N VAL A 123 3.65 -6.97 4.59
CA VAL A 123 4.03 -5.57 4.77
C VAL A 123 4.88 -5.47 6.04
N PRO A 124 6.15 -5.03 5.95
CA PRO A 124 6.98 -4.90 7.13
C PRO A 124 6.43 -3.87 8.11
N THR A 125 6.68 -4.07 9.40
CA THR A 125 6.42 -3.04 10.43
C THR A 125 7.08 -1.72 10.03
N GLY A 126 6.43 -0.60 10.28
CA GLY A 126 6.93 0.72 9.91
C GLY A 126 6.72 1.07 8.44
N LYS A 127 5.84 0.36 7.74
CA LYS A 127 5.48 0.68 6.35
C LYS A 127 3.98 0.59 6.13
N ALA A 128 3.49 1.37 5.16
CA ALA A 128 2.12 1.28 4.64
C ALA A 128 2.16 0.88 3.16
N CYS A 129 1.19 0.07 2.73
CA CYS A 129 1.02 -0.27 1.32
C CYS A 129 0.19 0.80 0.62
N ILE A 130 0.74 1.44 -0.41
CA ILE A 130 0.06 2.48 -1.19
C ILE A 130 -0.62 1.94 -2.45
N GLY A 131 -0.29 0.72 -2.85
CA GLY A 131 -0.87 0.02 -3.99
C GLY A 131 -0.06 -1.20 -4.36
N PHE A 132 -0.58 -2.01 -5.28
CA PHE A 132 0.13 -3.19 -5.74
C PHE A 132 -0.18 -3.50 -7.21
N LEU A 133 0.70 -4.27 -7.82
CA LEU A 133 0.53 -4.84 -9.16
C LEU A 133 0.23 -6.33 -9.04
N LEU A 134 -0.74 -6.80 -9.81
CA LEU A 134 -0.91 -8.20 -10.13
C LEU A 134 -0.40 -8.43 -11.56
N VAL A 135 0.59 -9.30 -11.70
CA VAL A 135 1.24 -9.60 -12.97
C VAL A 135 0.87 -11.01 -13.42
N PRO A 136 0.03 -11.16 -14.46
CA PRO A 136 -0.26 -12.44 -15.09
C PRO A 136 0.70 -12.68 -16.24
N GLY A 137 1.73 -13.52 -16.05
CA GLY A 137 2.60 -13.92 -17.15
C GLY A 137 4.06 -13.52 -17.00
N ALA A 138 4.84 -13.78 -18.04
CA ALA A 138 6.28 -13.67 -18.04
C ALA A 138 6.78 -12.21 -17.89
N LEU A 139 7.16 -11.83 -16.67
CA LEU A 139 7.80 -10.57 -16.37
C LEU A 139 9.25 -10.80 -15.94
N THR A 140 10.16 -10.05 -16.53
CA THR A 140 11.56 -10.01 -16.10
C THR A 140 11.88 -8.63 -15.56
N GLY A 141 11.83 -8.49 -14.25
CA GLY A 141 12.23 -7.31 -13.49
C GLY A 141 11.81 -6.00 -14.12
N ASN A 142 12.76 -5.11 -14.31
CA ASN A 142 12.56 -3.79 -14.91
C ASN A 142 12.83 -3.74 -16.41
N THR A 143 12.86 -4.87 -17.12
CA THR A 143 13.10 -4.92 -18.58
C THR A 143 11.83 -5.20 -19.38
N THR A 144 10.87 -5.90 -18.81
CA THR A 144 9.60 -6.22 -19.48
C THR A 144 8.60 -5.08 -19.27
N ALA A 145 8.00 -4.60 -20.35
CA ALA A 145 6.94 -3.60 -20.30
C ALA A 145 5.71 -4.14 -19.57
N LEU A 146 5.16 -3.34 -18.64
CA LEU A 146 4.03 -3.78 -17.80
C LEU A 146 2.73 -3.97 -18.57
N ASP A 147 2.53 -3.25 -19.65
CA ASP A 147 1.38 -3.41 -20.56
C ASP A 147 1.49 -4.67 -21.44
N ALA A 148 2.71 -5.10 -21.77
CA ALA A 148 2.93 -6.32 -22.55
C ALA A 148 2.50 -7.60 -21.80
N VAL A 149 2.51 -7.58 -20.46
CA VAL A 149 2.10 -8.71 -19.61
C VAL A 149 0.72 -8.50 -18.98
N GLN A 150 -0.06 -7.55 -19.47
CA GLN A 150 -1.43 -7.27 -19.00
C GLN A 150 -1.51 -7.05 -17.48
N THR A 151 -0.56 -6.32 -16.92
CA THR A 151 -0.50 -6.02 -15.49
C THR A 151 -1.77 -5.31 -15.01
N ILE A 152 -2.31 -5.74 -13.89
CA ILE A 152 -3.46 -5.13 -13.23
C ILE A 152 -2.99 -4.26 -12.07
N TYR A 153 -3.51 -3.04 -11.98
CA TYR A 153 -3.11 -2.04 -11.00
C TYR A 153 -4.17 -1.90 -9.91
N PHE A 154 -3.77 -2.08 -8.67
CA PHE A 154 -4.66 -1.95 -7.51
C PHE A 154 -4.21 -0.80 -6.62
N ASN A 155 -5.14 0.10 -6.32
CA ASN A 155 -4.94 1.14 -5.33
C ASN A 155 -5.41 0.62 -3.97
N THR A 156 -4.64 0.89 -2.93
CA THR A 156 -5.05 0.55 -1.57
C THR A 156 -5.50 1.80 -0.81
N VAL A 157 -6.58 1.66 -0.05
CA VAL A 157 -7.04 2.64 0.93
C VAL A 157 -7.37 1.87 2.20
N GLY A 158 -6.92 2.36 3.34
CA GLY A 158 -6.99 1.64 4.61
C GLY A 158 -5.76 0.76 4.86
N ALA A 159 -5.84 -0.08 5.87
CA ALA A 159 -4.81 -1.07 6.17
C ALA A 159 -4.82 -2.17 5.09
N PHE A 160 -3.65 -2.51 4.60
CA PHE A 160 -3.52 -3.57 3.61
C PHE A 160 -3.79 -4.94 4.24
N ASN A 161 -4.81 -5.62 3.73
CA ASN A 161 -5.15 -6.98 4.14
C ASN A 161 -5.22 -7.90 2.92
N PRO A 162 -4.21 -8.74 2.68
CA PRO A 162 -4.17 -9.63 1.52
C PRO A 162 -5.26 -10.73 1.54
N GLY A 163 -5.82 -11.05 2.71
CA GLY A 163 -6.87 -12.06 2.86
C GLY A 163 -8.21 -11.71 2.19
N ILE A 164 -8.42 -10.45 1.84
CA ILE A 164 -9.65 -10.00 1.15
C ILE A 164 -9.59 -10.29 -0.36
N ILE A 165 -8.41 -10.46 -0.93
CA ILE A 165 -8.21 -10.59 -2.39
C ILE A 165 -8.35 -12.04 -2.86
N GLY A 166 -8.22 -13.01 -1.96
CA GLY A 166 -8.34 -14.46 -2.27
C GLY A 166 -9.76 -15.00 -2.37
N THR A 167 -10.79 -14.16 -2.32
CA THR A 167 -12.21 -14.59 -2.35
C THR A 167 -12.98 -14.06 -3.56
N VAL A 168 -12.30 -13.87 -4.70
CA VAL A 168 -12.96 -13.56 -5.98
C VAL A 168 -12.95 -14.77 -6.88
#